data_6a3d12b2dbf1b7886523f880c6c3053c
#
_entry.id   6a3d12b2dbf1b7886523f880c6c3053c
#
_cell.length_a   1.000
_cell.length_b   1.000
_cell.length_c   1.000
_cell.angle_alpha   90.00
_cell.angle_beta   90.00
_cell.angle_gamma   90.00
#
_symmetry.space_group_name_H-M   'P 1'
#
loop_
_entity.id
_entity.type
_entity.pdbx_description
1 polymer ?
#
loop_
_entity_poly.entity_id
_entity_poly.type
_entity_poly.pdbx_seq_one_letter_code
_entity_poly.pdbx_strand_id
1 'polypeptide(L)'
;IHERLVGSEMCIRDRDLLSASGLVVEVPEDNQDAVTALSGSGPAYFFNFIEAMIKSGINLGLTEEVATQLAIGTITGSAAMLQESGVDAATLRKNVTSPNGTTAAALKVFSDNNLEKIVADAMTAAKKRAQELA
;
A
#
# COMPACT_ATOMS: atom_id res chain seq x y z
N ILE A 1 19.82 -13.79 -18.29
CA ILE A 1 18.85 -13.43 -19.35
C ILE A 1 18.30 -12.01 -19.11
N HIS A 2 17.99 -11.64 -17.87
CA HIS A 2 17.46 -10.31 -17.54
C HIS A 2 18.47 -9.17 -17.74
N GLU A 3 19.74 -9.36 -17.39
CA GLU A 3 20.79 -8.38 -17.64
C GLU A 3 21.00 -8.08 -19.14
N ARG A 4 20.72 -9.02 -20.02
CA ARG A 4 20.79 -8.82 -21.48
C ARG A 4 19.62 -8.02 -22.03
N LEU A 5 18.54 -7.89 -21.30
CA LEU A 5 17.35 -7.15 -21.74
C LEU A 5 17.37 -5.70 -21.26
N VAL A 6 18.13 -5.37 -20.20
CA VAL A 6 18.27 -4.01 -19.71
C VAL A 6 19.01 -3.17 -20.77
N GLY A 7 18.31 -2.18 -21.35
CA GLY A 7 18.84 -1.34 -22.41
C GLY A 7 18.74 -1.91 -23.83
N SER A 8 18.18 -3.11 -24.03
CA SER A 8 17.88 -3.63 -25.36
C SER A 8 16.60 -3.03 -25.94
N GLU A 9 16.48 -2.98 -27.27
CA GLU A 9 15.26 -2.54 -27.95
C GLU A 9 14.04 -3.37 -27.54
N MET A 10 14.21 -4.66 -27.18
CA MET A 10 13.15 -5.52 -26.67
C MET A 10 12.63 -5.06 -25.31
N CYS A 11 13.50 -4.65 -24.39
CA CYS A 11 13.09 -4.09 -23.10
C CYS A 11 12.35 -2.76 -23.26
N ILE A 12 12.80 -1.90 -24.16
CA ILE A 12 12.14 -0.63 -24.47
C ILE A 12 10.74 -0.88 -25.02
N ARG A 13 10.58 -1.84 -25.93
CA ARG A 13 9.27 -2.25 -26.48
C ARG A 13 8.34 -2.83 -25.43
N ASP A 14 8.84 -3.74 -24.60
CA ASP A 14 8.06 -4.37 -23.52
C ASP A 14 7.63 -3.34 -22.50
N ARG A 15 8.49 -2.40 -22.16
CA ARG A 15 8.18 -1.29 -21.28
C ARG A 15 7.10 -0.38 -21.85
N ASP A 16 7.21 0.02 -23.12
CA ASP A 16 6.22 0.87 -23.79
C ASP A 16 4.87 0.16 -23.88
N LEU A 17 4.87 -1.13 -24.19
CA LEU A 17 3.67 -1.93 -24.27
C LEU A 17 2.98 -2.08 -22.90
N LEU A 18 3.75 -2.37 -21.84
CA LEU A 18 3.25 -2.54 -20.48
C LEU A 18 2.80 -1.20 -19.87
N SER A 19 3.45 -0.09 -20.21
CA SER A 19 3.09 1.25 -19.75
C SER A 19 1.70 1.68 -20.22
N ALA A 20 1.21 1.10 -21.31
CA ALA A 20 -0.17 1.33 -21.78
C ALA A 20 -1.23 0.72 -20.87
N SER A 21 -0.88 -0.30 -20.07
CA SER A 21 -1.79 -1.00 -19.17
C SER A 21 -1.65 -0.62 -17.69
N GLY A 22 -0.64 0.17 -17.32
CA GLY A 22 -0.44 0.60 -15.94
C GLY A 22 0.95 1.14 -15.65
N LEU A 23 1.24 1.30 -14.37
CA LEU A 23 2.55 1.73 -13.90
C LEU A 23 3.59 0.62 -14.13
N VAL A 24 4.68 0.97 -14.80
CA VAL A 24 5.85 0.11 -15.00
C VAL A 24 7.05 0.71 -14.30
N VAL A 25 7.66 -0.06 -13.40
CA VAL A 25 8.85 0.33 -12.66
C VAL A 25 9.95 -0.69 -12.92
N GLU A 26 11.11 -0.21 -13.36
CA GLU A 26 12.30 -1.05 -13.52
C GLU A 26 13.03 -1.17 -12.19
N VAL A 27 13.38 -2.40 -11.83
CA VAL A 27 14.12 -2.68 -10.60
C VAL A 27 15.23 -3.71 -10.90
N PRO A 28 16.37 -3.66 -10.17
CA PRO A 28 17.37 -4.72 -10.25
C PRO A 28 16.76 -6.09 -9.89
N GLU A 29 17.27 -7.14 -10.52
CA GLU A 29 16.80 -8.52 -10.29
C GLU A 29 16.81 -8.90 -8.79
N ASP A 30 17.85 -8.52 -8.07
CA ASP A 30 18.00 -8.79 -6.64
C ASP A 30 16.90 -8.15 -5.77
N ASN A 31 16.14 -7.21 -6.31
CA ASN A 31 15.04 -6.53 -5.61
C ASN A 31 13.65 -7.13 -5.90
N GLN A 32 13.55 -8.15 -6.75
CA GLN A 32 12.26 -8.74 -7.15
C GLN A 32 11.43 -9.25 -5.96
N ASP A 33 12.08 -9.89 -4.98
CA ASP A 33 11.39 -10.37 -3.79
C ASP A 33 10.86 -9.22 -2.91
N ALA A 34 11.58 -8.11 -2.86
CA ALA A 34 11.11 -6.91 -2.17
C ALA A 34 9.90 -6.27 -2.91
N VAL A 35 9.93 -6.26 -4.24
CA VAL A 35 8.79 -5.81 -5.06
C VAL A 35 7.58 -6.71 -4.83
N THR A 36 7.77 -8.01 -4.78
CA THR A 36 6.71 -8.97 -4.46
C THR A 36 6.10 -8.69 -3.08
N ALA A 37 6.93 -8.45 -2.07
CA ALA A 37 6.46 -8.14 -0.73
C ALA A 37 5.71 -6.80 -0.64
N LEU A 38 6.13 -5.79 -1.40
CA LEU A 38 5.51 -4.46 -1.37
C LEU A 38 4.25 -4.37 -2.25
N SER A 39 4.35 -4.78 -3.52
CA SER A 39 3.28 -4.56 -4.49
C SER A 39 2.55 -5.82 -4.91
N GLY A 40 3.22 -6.95 -5.01
CA GLY A 40 2.58 -8.22 -5.34
C GLY A 40 1.62 -8.69 -4.24
N SER A 41 2.07 -8.67 -3.00
CA SER A 41 1.27 -9.00 -1.81
C SER A 41 0.51 -7.79 -1.25
N GLY A 42 0.90 -6.58 -1.62
CA GLY A 42 0.39 -5.32 -1.09
C GLY A 42 -1.12 -5.16 -1.10
N PRO A 43 -1.84 -5.53 -2.17
CA PRO A 43 -3.31 -5.43 -2.18
C PRO A 43 -3.97 -6.15 -1.00
N ALA A 44 -3.45 -7.31 -0.61
CA ALA A 44 -3.99 -8.07 0.52
C ALA A 44 -3.85 -7.32 1.86
N TYR A 45 -2.80 -6.53 2.03
CA TYR A 45 -2.61 -5.70 3.24
C TYR A 45 -3.71 -4.65 3.35
N PHE A 46 -4.01 -3.97 2.26
CA PHE A 46 -5.08 -2.97 2.22
C PHE A 46 -6.45 -3.61 2.41
N PHE A 47 -6.72 -4.77 1.80
CA PHE A 47 -7.98 -5.47 1.99
C PHE A 47 -8.17 -5.88 3.46
N ASN A 48 -7.12 -6.41 4.09
CA ASN A 48 -7.14 -6.76 5.51
C ASN A 48 -7.38 -5.52 6.40
N PHE A 49 -6.76 -4.40 6.09
CA PHE A 49 -6.96 -3.15 6.82
C PHE A 49 -8.38 -2.61 6.66
N ILE A 50 -8.92 -2.62 5.44
CA ILE A 50 -10.30 -2.20 5.16
C ILE A 50 -11.30 -3.11 5.86
N GLU A 51 -11.07 -4.41 5.86
CA GLU A 51 -11.90 -5.38 6.61
C GLU A 51 -11.95 -5.03 8.11
N ALA A 52 -10.79 -4.71 8.69
CA ALA A 52 -10.70 -4.30 10.09
C ALA A 52 -11.44 -2.97 10.35
N MET A 53 -11.34 -2.01 9.42
CA MET A 53 -12.06 -0.74 9.51
C MET A 53 -13.58 -0.95 9.46
N ILE A 54 -14.06 -1.78 8.55
CA ILE A 54 -15.50 -2.09 8.43
C ILE A 54 -16.02 -2.71 9.72
N LYS A 55 -15.35 -3.75 10.23
CA LYS A 55 -15.71 -4.39 11.50
C LYS A 55 -15.74 -3.41 12.66
N SER A 56 -14.76 -2.52 12.73
CA SER A 56 -14.69 -1.48 13.77
C SER A 56 -15.82 -0.47 13.62
N GLY A 57 -16.14 -0.04 12.39
CA GLY A 57 -17.26 0.85 12.11
C GLY A 57 -18.60 0.27 12.58
N ILE A 58 -18.83 -1.02 12.35
CA ILE A 58 -20.01 -1.73 12.82
C ILE A 58 -20.06 -1.75 14.36
N ASN A 59 -18.94 -2.04 15.00
CA ASN A 59 -18.85 -2.03 16.48
C ASN A 59 -19.09 -0.64 17.08
N LEU A 60 -18.82 0.43 16.31
CA LEU A 60 -19.11 1.81 16.69
C LEU A 60 -20.56 2.25 16.41
N GLY A 61 -21.39 1.36 15.85
CA GLY A 61 -22.82 1.59 15.65
C GLY A 61 -23.26 1.88 14.22
N LEU A 62 -22.36 1.78 13.23
CA LEU A 62 -22.74 1.89 11.82
C LEU A 62 -23.38 0.59 11.33
N THR A 63 -24.24 0.69 10.33
CA THR A 63 -24.67 -0.51 9.59
C THR A 63 -23.50 -1.03 8.73
N GLU A 64 -23.53 -2.32 8.42
CA GLU A 64 -22.52 -2.93 7.55
C GLU A 64 -22.43 -2.23 6.20
N GLU A 65 -23.56 -1.89 5.60
CA GLU A 65 -23.63 -1.17 4.32
C GLU A 65 -22.93 0.19 4.41
N VAL A 66 -23.23 1.00 5.43
CA VAL A 66 -22.63 2.32 5.61
C VAL A 66 -21.15 2.21 5.93
N ALA A 67 -20.73 1.31 6.82
CA ALA A 67 -19.33 1.09 7.15
C ALA A 67 -18.52 0.68 5.93
N THR A 68 -19.05 -0.20 5.09
CA THR A 68 -18.41 -0.66 3.85
C THR A 68 -18.26 0.48 2.85
N GLN A 69 -19.32 1.24 2.58
CA GLN A 69 -19.28 2.37 1.66
C GLN A 69 -18.27 3.43 2.10
N LEU A 70 -18.26 3.78 3.38
CA LEU A 70 -17.34 4.78 3.93
C LEU A 70 -15.89 4.31 3.89
N ALA A 71 -15.62 3.05 4.25
CA ALA A 71 -14.27 2.51 4.23
C ALA A 71 -13.69 2.47 2.80
N ILE A 72 -14.47 1.99 1.83
CA ILE A 72 -14.05 1.96 0.42
C ILE A 72 -13.87 3.36 -0.13
N GLY A 73 -14.81 4.28 0.12
CA GLY A 73 -14.69 5.67 -0.30
C GLY A 73 -13.46 6.35 0.27
N THR A 74 -13.13 6.06 1.53
CA THR A 74 -11.96 6.63 2.21
C THR A 74 -10.66 6.16 1.58
N ILE A 75 -10.49 4.86 1.35
CA ILE A 75 -9.25 4.36 0.71
C ILE A 75 -9.13 4.82 -0.73
N THR A 76 -10.22 4.85 -1.48
CA THR A 76 -10.22 5.33 -2.87
C THR A 76 -9.81 6.79 -2.95
N GLY A 77 -10.38 7.65 -2.12
CA GLY A 77 -10.01 9.08 -2.05
C GLY A 77 -8.59 9.29 -1.58
N SER A 78 -8.13 8.53 -0.60
CA SER A 78 -6.75 8.61 -0.10
C SER A 78 -5.73 8.19 -1.16
N ALA A 79 -6.01 7.13 -1.90
CA ALA A 79 -5.17 6.68 -3.02
C ALA A 79 -5.10 7.74 -4.13
N ALA A 80 -6.23 8.34 -4.48
CA ALA A 80 -6.28 9.43 -5.46
C ALA A 80 -5.44 10.64 -5.00
N MET A 81 -5.52 11.02 -3.74
CA MET A 81 -4.70 12.11 -3.19
C MET A 81 -3.21 11.79 -3.25
N LEU A 82 -2.80 10.60 -2.90
CA LEU A 82 -1.40 10.15 -3.01
C LEU A 82 -0.89 10.21 -4.45
N GLN A 83 -1.72 9.80 -5.40
CA GLN A 83 -1.36 9.73 -6.82
C GLN A 83 -1.34 11.09 -7.50
N GLU A 84 -2.31 11.95 -7.21
CA GLU A 84 -2.57 13.17 -7.98
C GLU A 84 -1.97 14.44 -7.37
N SER A 85 -1.79 14.49 -6.03
CA SER A 85 -1.35 15.71 -5.36
C SER A 85 0.15 16.01 -5.51
N GLY A 86 0.96 15.00 -5.81
CA GLY A 86 2.43 15.11 -5.76
C GLY A 86 3.01 15.31 -4.35
N VAL A 87 2.17 15.18 -3.32
CA VAL A 87 2.55 15.36 -1.92
C VAL A 87 2.82 13.99 -1.28
N ASP A 88 3.86 13.88 -0.48
CA ASP A 88 4.24 12.64 0.18
C ASP A 88 3.23 12.22 1.28
N ALA A 89 3.19 10.94 1.58
CA ALA A 89 2.24 10.35 2.51
C ALA A 89 2.32 10.96 3.93
N ALA A 90 3.53 11.27 4.41
CA ALA A 90 3.73 11.85 5.72
C ALA A 90 3.11 13.25 5.83
N THR A 91 3.27 14.06 4.78
CA THR A 91 2.68 15.41 4.71
C THR A 91 1.16 15.34 4.58
N LEU A 92 0.63 14.46 3.73
CA LEU A 92 -0.82 14.24 3.62
C LEU A 92 -1.42 13.81 4.96
N ARG A 93 -0.76 12.91 5.68
CA ARG A 93 -1.19 12.51 7.02
C ARG A 93 -1.24 13.69 7.99
N LYS A 94 -0.21 14.54 7.99
CA LYS A 94 -0.19 15.77 8.82
C LYS A 94 -1.33 16.72 8.48
N ASN A 95 -1.60 16.88 7.19
CA ASN A 95 -2.64 17.83 6.73
C ASN A 95 -4.06 17.43 7.19
N VAL A 96 -4.30 16.14 7.47
CA VAL A 96 -5.58 15.65 7.98
C VAL A 96 -5.56 15.36 9.49
N THR A 97 -4.49 15.78 10.18
CA THR A 97 -4.30 15.51 11.61
C THR A 97 -4.23 16.85 12.37
N SER A 98 -5.37 17.30 12.88
CA SER A 98 -5.38 18.47 13.77
C SER A 98 -4.86 18.12 15.16
N PRO A 99 -4.17 19.07 15.85
CA PRO A 99 -3.73 18.85 17.22
C PRO A 99 -4.90 18.50 18.14
N ASN A 100 -4.74 17.47 18.96
CA ASN A 100 -5.78 16.97 19.89
C ASN A 100 -7.10 16.52 19.23
N GLY A 101 -7.10 16.34 17.91
CA GLY A 101 -8.28 15.88 17.17
C GLY A 101 -8.45 14.35 17.19
N THR A 102 -9.54 13.90 16.57
CA THR A 102 -9.89 12.47 16.47
C THR A 102 -8.82 11.66 15.73
N THR A 103 -8.28 12.21 14.63
CA THR A 103 -7.20 11.59 13.87
C THR A 103 -5.94 11.43 14.71
N ALA A 104 -5.56 12.47 15.48
CA ALA A 104 -4.38 12.39 16.35
C ALA A 104 -4.54 11.28 17.42
N ALA A 105 -5.73 11.14 18.00
CA ALA A 105 -6.02 10.07 18.96
C ALA A 105 -5.91 8.68 18.34
N ALA A 106 -6.43 8.48 17.13
CA ALA A 106 -6.33 7.21 16.42
C ALA A 106 -4.88 6.86 16.04
N LEU A 107 -4.12 7.83 15.50
CA LEU A 107 -2.73 7.64 15.14
C LEU A 107 -1.83 7.33 16.35
N LYS A 108 -2.18 7.90 17.52
CA LYS A 108 -1.49 7.56 18.77
C LYS A 108 -1.64 6.07 19.11
N VAL A 109 -2.82 5.50 18.95
CA VAL A 109 -3.05 4.06 19.19
C VAL A 109 -2.19 3.23 18.24
N PHE A 110 -2.13 3.58 16.96
CA PHE A 110 -1.27 2.88 16.00
C PHE A 110 0.20 2.97 16.38
N SER A 111 0.67 4.15 16.79
CA SER A 111 2.05 4.35 17.23
C SER A 111 2.38 3.56 18.49
N ASP A 112 1.51 3.60 19.49
CA ASP A 112 1.67 2.88 20.76
C ASP A 112 1.72 1.34 20.56
N ASN A 113 1.08 0.85 19.51
CA ASN A 113 1.08 -0.57 19.12
C ASN A 113 2.08 -0.90 18.01
N ASN A 114 3.00 0.00 17.72
CA ASN A 114 4.10 -0.21 16.77
C ASN A 114 3.65 -0.64 15.36
N LEU A 115 2.69 0.05 14.76
CA LEU A 115 2.20 -0.25 13.42
C LEU A 115 3.33 -0.37 12.40
N GLU A 116 4.33 0.53 12.46
CA GLU A 116 5.48 0.51 11.56
C GLU A 116 6.27 -0.80 11.66
N LYS A 117 6.48 -1.29 12.89
CA LYS A 117 7.15 -2.58 13.12
C LYS A 117 6.32 -3.75 12.61
N ILE A 118 5.00 -3.72 12.81
CA ILE A 118 4.10 -4.78 12.32
C ILE A 118 4.17 -4.86 10.79
N VAL A 119 4.14 -3.74 10.11
CA VAL A 119 4.27 -3.68 8.63
C VAL A 119 5.65 -4.17 8.18
N ALA A 120 6.71 -3.75 8.85
CA ALA A 120 8.07 -4.19 8.53
C ALA A 120 8.23 -5.71 8.69
N ASP A 121 7.73 -6.27 9.78
CA ASP A 121 7.80 -7.72 10.05
C ASP A 121 6.97 -8.50 9.03
N ALA A 122 5.78 -8.03 8.68
CA ALA A 122 4.91 -8.66 7.68
C ALA A 122 5.56 -8.68 6.29
N MET A 123 6.12 -7.56 5.85
CA MET A 123 6.79 -7.47 4.55
C MET A 123 8.09 -8.29 4.52
N THR A 124 8.82 -8.36 5.62
CA THR A 124 10.01 -9.21 5.75
C THR A 124 9.62 -10.69 5.62
N ALA A 125 8.54 -11.11 6.24
CA ALA A 125 8.02 -12.47 6.11
C ALA A 125 7.60 -12.78 4.67
N ALA A 126 6.92 -11.85 4.00
CA ALA A 126 6.52 -12.02 2.60
C ALA A 126 7.74 -12.14 1.67
N LYS A 127 8.75 -11.28 1.85
CA LYS A 127 10.00 -11.34 1.09
C LYS A 127 10.71 -12.69 1.29
N LYS A 128 10.84 -13.13 2.53
CA LYS A 128 11.44 -14.43 2.85
C LYS A 128 10.70 -15.58 2.16
N ARG A 129 9.37 -15.54 2.19
CA ARG A 129 8.57 -16.56 1.53
C ARG A 129 8.71 -16.55 0.01
N ALA A 130 8.82 -15.37 -0.60
CA ALA A 130 9.12 -15.24 -2.03
C ALA A 130 10.45 -15.92 -2.39
N GLN A 131 11.49 -15.72 -1.59
CA GLN A 131 12.79 -16.37 -1.77
C GLN A 131 12.71 -17.90 -1.66
N GLU A 132 11.90 -18.42 -0.75
CA GLU A 132 11.71 -19.87 -0.57
C GLU A 132 10.94 -20.53 -1.74
N LEU A 133 10.14 -19.73 -2.46
CA LEU A 133 9.32 -20.22 -3.59
C LEU A 133 10.04 -20.04 -4.94
N ALA A 134 11.14 -19.34 -4.98
CA ALA A 134 11.90 -19.07 -6.19
C ALA A 134 12.72 -20.30 -6.68
#